data_e37fbec2cdda84bd6287961f1897fdc7
#
_entry.id   e37fbec2cdda84bd6287961f1897fdc7
#
_cell.length_a   1.000
_cell.length_b   1.000
_cell.length_c   1.000
_cell.angle_alpha   90.00
_cell.angle_beta   90.00
_cell.angle_gamma   90.00
#
_symmetry.space_group_name_H-M   'P 1'
#
loop_
_entity.id
_entity.type
_entity.pdbx_description
1 polymer ?
#
loop_
_entity_poly.entity_id
_entity_poly.type
_entity_poly.pdbx_seq_one_letter_code
_entity_poly.pdbx_strand_id
1 'polypeptide(L)'
;MLTNLSAGSQINNGTSNVVIAGSGGNVTVSVGGSANVFKTTTTGVIVSGTASASGNITGGNLIGTLVGSVTGAATVSASGTITGGNLSTGGTLTVNSGGAATAIVNGGSNAVGNIGSTGAYFNRIFAQATTALYADLAELYAGDNNYEPGTVISFGGSKEVTVSVLPGDVRIAGIVSTNPSYEMNAGLVADHPIKVALQGRVPTKVTGTVQKGDMMVSAGNGYACSCAAPTFGSVLGKSLEDFDGVQGIIEIVVGRL
;
A
#
# COMPACT_ATOMS: atom_id res chain seq x y z
N MET A 1 58.32 -30.27 -25.63
CA MET A 1 57.16 -29.69 -26.35
C MET A 1 56.24 -30.83 -26.73
N LEU A 2 55.04 -30.92 -26.14
CA LEU A 2 54.03 -31.92 -26.55
C LEU A 2 53.38 -31.44 -27.86
N THR A 3 53.82 -31.99 -28.99
CA THR A 3 53.19 -31.73 -30.29
C THR A 3 52.41 -32.97 -30.70
N ASN A 4 51.14 -32.79 -31.07
CA ASN A 4 50.19 -33.80 -31.54
C ASN A 4 49.74 -34.83 -30.51
N LEU A 5 48.87 -34.43 -29.57
CA LEU A 5 48.04 -35.38 -28.86
C LEU A 5 46.99 -35.95 -29.82
N SER A 6 46.99 -37.29 -30.02
CA SER A 6 45.96 -37.96 -30.81
C SER A 6 44.61 -37.90 -30.15
N ALA A 7 43.52 -38.07 -30.92
CA ALA A 7 42.16 -38.15 -30.42
C ALA A 7 42.08 -39.18 -29.26
N GLY A 8 41.53 -38.80 -28.10
CA GLY A 8 41.49 -39.61 -26.90
C GLY A 8 42.70 -39.42 -25.96
N SER A 9 43.64 -38.52 -26.31
CA SER A 9 44.77 -38.20 -25.46
C SER A 9 44.38 -37.47 -24.21
N GLN A 10 45.03 -37.80 -23.10
CA GLN A 10 44.79 -37.22 -21.79
C GLN A 10 46.10 -36.82 -21.11
N ILE A 11 46.06 -35.80 -20.32
CA ILE A 11 47.11 -35.40 -19.39
C ILE A 11 46.67 -35.87 -18.01
N ASN A 12 47.42 -36.78 -17.39
CA ASN A 12 47.09 -37.33 -16.08
C ASN A 12 48.12 -36.97 -15.03
N ASN A 13 47.64 -36.67 -13.82
CA ASN A 13 48.44 -36.60 -12.61
C ASN A 13 47.60 -37.12 -11.44
N GLY A 14 47.91 -38.37 -11.02
CA GLY A 14 47.12 -39.07 -10.03
C GLY A 14 45.66 -39.25 -10.46
N THR A 15 44.75 -38.74 -9.64
CA THR A 15 43.28 -38.75 -9.90
C THR A 15 42.76 -37.56 -10.65
N SER A 16 43.66 -36.67 -11.14
CA SER A 16 43.28 -35.47 -11.91
C SER A 16 43.69 -35.63 -13.37
N ASN A 17 42.87 -35.19 -14.31
CA ASN A 17 43.17 -35.29 -15.73
C ASN A 17 42.54 -34.17 -16.57
N VAL A 18 43.12 -33.96 -17.74
CA VAL A 18 42.53 -33.21 -18.84
C VAL A 18 42.37 -34.16 -20.03
N VAL A 19 41.18 -34.31 -20.54
CA VAL A 19 40.84 -35.24 -21.64
C VAL A 19 40.20 -34.48 -22.80
N ILE A 20 40.66 -34.84 -24.01
CA ILE A 20 39.99 -34.47 -25.27
C ILE A 20 39.39 -35.74 -25.83
N ALA A 21 38.07 -35.88 -25.83
CA ALA A 21 37.35 -37.12 -26.10
C ALA A 21 37.40 -37.59 -27.56
N GLY A 22 38.04 -36.88 -28.47
CA GLY A 22 38.16 -37.18 -29.88
C GLY A 22 38.20 -35.93 -30.75
N SER A 23 38.30 -36.05 -32.06
CA SER A 23 38.25 -34.92 -32.99
C SER A 23 36.90 -34.24 -32.88
N GLY A 24 36.90 -32.96 -32.54
CA GLY A 24 35.65 -32.18 -32.29
C GLY A 24 34.95 -32.48 -30.97
N GLY A 25 35.57 -33.35 -30.09
CA GLY A 25 35.01 -33.67 -28.78
C GLY A 25 35.24 -32.58 -27.73
N ASN A 26 34.55 -32.70 -26.61
CA ASN A 26 34.68 -31.78 -25.49
C ASN A 26 36.06 -31.87 -24.84
N VAL A 27 36.58 -30.76 -24.34
CA VAL A 27 37.67 -30.76 -23.38
C VAL A 27 37.11 -30.85 -21.98
N THR A 28 37.53 -31.84 -21.21
CA THR A 28 37.08 -32.06 -19.83
C THR A 28 38.25 -32.01 -18.88
N VAL A 29 38.05 -31.45 -17.72
CA VAL A 29 39.00 -31.44 -16.60
C VAL A 29 38.35 -32.14 -15.42
N SER A 30 39.06 -33.16 -14.90
CA SER A 30 38.68 -33.86 -13.66
C SER A 30 39.73 -33.56 -12.60
N VAL A 31 39.31 -33.34 -11.38
CA VAL A 31 40.23 -32.97 -10.29
C VAL A 31 39.92 -33.81 -9.05
N GLY A 32 40.98 -34.46 -8.48
CA GLY A 32 40.86 -35.21 -7.25
C GLY A 32 39.85 -36.35 -7.27
N GLY A 33 39.68 -37.01 -8.44
CA GLY A 33 38.67 -38.07 -8.63
C GLY A 33 37.25 -37.56 -8.98
N SER A 34 36.98 -36.26 -8.88
CA SER A 34 35.74 -35.67 -9.34
C SER A 34 35.77 -35.47 -10.85
N ALA A 35 34.85 -36.14 -11.58
CA ALA A 35 34.81 -36.08 -13.02
C ALA A 35 34.20 -34.79 -13.54
N ASN A 36 34.77 -34.27 -14.63
CA ASN A 36 34.18 -33.17 -15.43
C ASN A 36 33.86 -31.89 -14.62
N VAL A 37 34.71 -31.47 -13.68
CA VAL A 37 34.53 -30.23 -12.91
C VAL A 37 34.60 -28.98 -13.80
N PHE A 38 35.31 -29.06 -14.95
CA PHE A 38 35.32 -28.08 -16.00
C PHE A 38 35.20 -28.81 -17.36
N LYS A 39 34.23 -28.40 -18.18
CA LYS A 39 34.00 -29.03 -19.47
C LYS A 39 33.69 -27.95 -20.51
N THR A 40 34.45 -27.90 -21.61
CA THR A 40 34.13 -27.12 -22.79
C THR A 40 33.39 -27.98 -23.78
N THR A 41 32.35 -27.42 -24.38
CA THR A 41 31.50 -28.07 -25.40
C THR A 41 31.42 -27.16 -26.62
N THR A 42 30.83 -27.62 -27.69
CA THR A 42 30.57 -26.81 -28.89
C THR A 42 29.59 -25.63 -28.60
N THR A 43 28.86 -25.71 -27.49
CA THR A 43 27.82 -24.70 -27.11
C THR A 43 28.21 -23.88 -25.89
N GLY A 44 29.32 -24.17 -25.22
CA GLY A 44 29.74 -23.39 -24.03
C GLY A 44 30.64 -24.12 -23.04
N VAL A 45 30.70 -23.59 -21.85
CA VAL A 45 31.48 -24.10 -20.72
C VAL A 45 30.57 -24.52 -19.57
N ILE A 46 30.78 -25.72 -19.06
CA ILE A 46 30.12 -26.24 -17.86
C ILE A 46 31.10 -26.28 -16.73
N VAL A 47 30.82 -25.69 -15.60
CA VAL A 47 31.56 -25.79 -14.36
C VAL A 47 30.69 -26.50 -13.32
N SER A 48 31.12 -27.68 -12.88
CA SER A 48 30.48 -28.43 -11.79
C SER A 48 31.16 -28.04 -10.48
N GLY A 49 30.56 -27.09 -9.75
CA GLY A 49 31.14 -26.51 -8.53
C GLY A 49 31.15 -24.98 -8.59
N THR A 50 32.16 -24.37 -7.96
CA THR A 50 32.28 -22.90 -7.87
C THR A 50 33.11 -22.37 -9.02
N ALA A 51 32.59 -21.37 -9.75
CA ALA A 51 33.34 -20.53 -10.67
C ALA A 51 33.70 -19.22 -9.96
N SER A 52 35.01 -18.90 -9.85
CA SER A 52 35.49 -17.63 -9.32
C SER A 52 36.15 -16.84 -10.44
N ALA A 53 35.73 -15.58 -10.61
CA ALA A 53 36.34 -14.66 -11.52
C ALA A 53 36.86 -13.42 -10.74
N SER A 54 38.15 -13.10 -10.92
CA SER A 54 38.76 -11.91 -10.34
C SER A 54 38.45 -10.64 -11.17
N GLY A 55 37.86 -10.79 -12.34
CA GLY A 55 37.41 -9.72 -13.24
C GLY A 55 35.94 -9.85 -13.61
N ASN A 56 35.55 -9.10 -14.64
CA ASN A 56 34.16 -9.08 -15.09
C ASN A 56 33.75 -10.40 -15.76
N ILE A 57 32.54 -10.89 -15.43
CA ILE A 57 31.85 -11.92 -16.20
C ILE A 57 30.96 -11.16 -17.19
N THR A 58 31.33 -11.15 -18.48
CA THR A 58 30.56 -10.53 -19.55
C THR A 58 29.81 -11.60 -20.32
N GLY A 59 28.50 -11.53 -20.36
CA GLY A 59 27.65 -12.47 -21.08
C GLY A 59 26.34 -11.85 -21.51
N GLY A 60 25.70 -12.37 -22.57
CA GLY A 60 24.42 -11.91 -23.05
C GLY A 60 23.27 -12.21 -22.07
N ASN A 61 23.29 -13.36 -21.44
CA ASN A 61 22.29 -13.76 -20.45
C ASN A 61 22.95 -14.57 -19.31
N LEU A 62 22.63 -14.25 -18.09
CA LEU A 62 22.81 -15.13 -16.94
C LEU A 62 21.46 -15.81 -16.65
N ILE A 63 21.30 -17.05 -17.16
CA ILE A 63 20.09 -17.84 -16.96
C ILE A 63 20.34 -18.81 -15.81
N GLY A 64 19.59 -18.67 -14.72
CA GLY A 64 19.69 -19.53 -13.56
C GLY A 64 19.16 -18.86 -12.30
N THR A 65 19.06 -19.63 -11.23
CA THR A 65 18.74 -19.07 -9.89
C THR A 65 20.03 -18.55 -9.29
N LEU A 66 20.13 -17.24 -9.07
CA LEU A 66 21.17 -16.66 -8.24
C LEU A 66 20.82 -16.92 -6.77
N VAL A 67 21.36 -18.03 -6.21
CA VAL A 67 21.21 -18.38 -4.79
C VAL A 67 22.36 -17.74 -4.03
N GLY A 68 22.10 -16.62 -3.37
CA GLY A 68 23.11 -15.88 -2.62
C GLY A 68 22.89 -14.37 -2.73
N SER A 69 23.77 -13.59 -2.10
CA SER A 69 23.73 -12.14 -2.15
C SER A 69 24.72 -11.60 -3.17
N VAL A 70 24.30 -10.57 -3.93
CA VAL A 70 25.23 -9.70 -4.66
C VAL A 70 25.80 -8.72 -3.62
N THR A 71 26.86 -9.17 -2.89
CA THR A 71 27.52 -8.36 -1.86
C THR A 71 28.58 -7.47 -2.49
N GLY A 72 28.66 -6.23 -2.05
CA GLY A 72 29.66 -5.27 -2.52
C GLY A 72 29.41 -4.69 -3.92
N ALA A 73 28.25 -4.94 -4.54
CA ALA A 73 27.91 -4.30 -5.79
C ALA A 73 27.60 -2.81 -5.57
N ALA A 74 28.36 -1.93 -6.22
CA ALA A 74 28.10 -0.50 -6.21
C ALA A 74 26.82 -0.16 -6.98
N THR A 75 26.45 -0.97 -8.00
CA THR A 75 25.29 -0.74 -8.85
C THR A 75 24.73 -2.05 -9.39
N VAL A 76 23.42 -2.24 -9.31
CA VAL A 76 22.68 -3.22 -10.11
C VAL A 76 21.92 -2.43 -11.18
N SER A 77 22.34 -2.51 -12.44
CA SER A 77 21.71 -1.80 -13.56
C SER A 77 20.90 -2.81 -14.39
N ALA A 78 19.61 -2.55 -14.54
CA ALA A 78 18.73 -3.30 -15.40
C ALA A 78 18.03 -2.34 -16.37
N SER A 79 18.11 -2.62 -17.68
CA SER A 79 17.37 -1.88 -18.70
C SER A 79 15.92 -2.35 -18.89
N GLY A 80 15.55 -3.43 -18.21
CA GLY A 80 14.23 -4.04 -18.25
C GLY A 80 13.60 -4.14 -16.84
N THR A 81 12.65 -5.06 -16.72
CA THR A 81 11.93 -5.28 -15.47
C THR A 81 12.75 -6.06 -14.47
N ILE A 82 12.78 -5.59 -13.21
CA ILE A 82 13.24 -6.37 -12.05
C ILE A 82 12.01 -7.00 -11.41
N THR A 83 11.86 -8.33 -11.55
CA THR A 83 10.75 -9.06 -10.96
C THR A 83 11.23 -9.80 -9.72
N GLY A 84 10.60 -9.56 -8.58
CA GLY A 84 10.96 -10.20 -7.30
C GLY A 84 9.79 -10.22 -6.32
N GLY A 85 9.91 -10.99 -5.25
CA GLY A 85 8.92 -11.03 -4.18
C GLY A 85 8.88 -9.73 -3.39
N ASN A 86 10.04 -9.27 -2.91
CA ASN A 86 10.19 -8.06 -2.11
C ASN A 86 11.39 -7.24 -2.59
N LEU A 87 11.25 -5.93 -2.61
CA LEU A 87 12.37 -4.99 -2.69
C LEU A 87 12.55 -4.37 -1.30
N SER A 88 13.65 -4.71 -0.63
CA SER A 88 14.05 -4.12 0.66
C SER A 88 15.30 -3.28 0.49
N THR A 89 15.26 -2.04 0.96
CA THR A 89 16.41 -1.13 0.93
C THR A 89 16.59 -0.48 2.30
N GLY A 90 17.82 -0.46 2.82
CA GLY A 90 18.18 0.28 4.04
C GLY A 90 18.41 1.78 3.82
N GLY A 91 18.35 2.22 2.55
CA GLY A 91 18.54 3.61 2.14
C GLY A 91 17.29 4.16 1.45
N THR A 92 17.52 5.11 0.54
CA THR A 92 16.46 5.77 -0.23
C THR A 92 16.07 4.95 -1.47
N LEU A 93 14.77 4.79 -1.72
CA LEU A 93 14.24 4.36 -3.01
C LEU A 93 13.90 5.61 -3.82
N THR A 94 14.63 5.86 -4.91
CA THR A 94 14.35 6.95 -5.85
C THR A 94 13.66 6.42 -7.09
N VAL A 95 12.46 6.93 -7.38
CA VAL A 95 11.71 6.60 -8.59
C VAL A 95 11.67 7.82 -9.50
N ASN A 96 12.41 7.75 -10.62
CA ASN A 96 12.45 8.81 -11.64
C ASN A 96 11.46 8.46 -12.76
N SER A 97 10.28 9.07 -12.74
CA SER A 97 9.21 8.74 -13.70
C SER A 97 9.35 9.40 -15.07
N GLY A 98 10.30 10.29 -15.28
CA GLY A 98 10.64 10.82 -16.60
C GLY A 98 9.47 11.38 -17.43
N GLY A 99 8.38 11.82 -16.81
CA GLY A 99 7.16 12.25 -17.49
C GLY A 99 6.12 11.15 -17.74
N ALA A 100 6.32 9.94 -17.22
CA ALA A 100 5.33 8.89 -17.27
C ALA A 100 4.06 9.23 -16.46
N ALA A 101 2.89 8.80 -16.94
CA ALA A 101 1.62 9.04 -16.27
C ALA A 101 1.54 8.36 -14.89
N THR A 102 2.26 7.25 -14.68
CA THR A 102 2.25 6.49 -13.44
C THR A 102 3.65 6.00 -13.09
N ALA A 103 4.13 6.30 -11.89
CA ALA A 103 5.46 5.92 -11.40
C ALA A 103 5.43 4.71 -10.46
N ILE A 104 4.40 4.60 -9.62
CA ILE A 104 4.18 3.48 -8.70
C ILE A 104 2.73 3.02 -8.87
N VAL A 105 2.54 1.75 -9.19
CA VAL A 105 1.21 1.14 -9.43
C VAL A 105 0.96 0.02 -8.42
N ASN A 106 -0.25 -0.02 -7.86
CA ASN A 106 -0.75 -1.24 -7.25
C ASN A 106 -1.18 -2.19 -8.37
N GLY A 107 -0.38 -3.22 -8.67
CA GLY A 107 -0.68 -4.22 -9.69
C GLY A 107 -1.69 -5.29 -9.27
N GLY A 108 -2.21 -5.21 -8.05
CA GLY A 108 -3.22 -6.14 -7.51
C GLY A 108 -4.65 -5.60 -7.61
N SER A 109 -5.51 -6.08 -6.73
CA SER A 109 -6.90 -5.64 -6.64
C SER A 109 -7.02 -4.24 -6.02
N ASN A 110 -8.10 -3.52 -6.37
CA ASN A 110 -8.42 -2.23 -5.76
C ASN A 110 -8.64 -2.37 -4.24
N ALA A 111 -8.26 -1.34 -3.49
CA ALA A 111 -8.37 -1.27 -2.04
C ALA A 111 -7.59 -2.35 -1.27
N VAL A 112 -6.57 -2.95 -1.90
CA VAL A 112 -5.66 -3.90 -1.27
C VAL A 112 -4.25 -3.32 -1.24
N GLY A 113 -3.59 -3.41 -0.07
CA GLY A 113 -2.26 -2.87 0.15
C GLY A 113 -2.25 -1.41 0.61
N ASN A 114 -1.33 -1.11 1.49
CA ASN A 114 -1.16 0.20 2.12
C ASN A 114 0.25 0.73 1.89
N ILE A 115 0.41 2.05 1.96
CA ILE A 115 1.71 2.71 2.09
C ILE A 115 1.92 2.98 3.58
N GLY A 116 2.81 2.23 4.21
CA GLY A 116 3.00 2.21 5.67
C GLY A 116 2.06 1.23 6.39
N SER A 117 2.10 1.24 7.71
CA SER A 117 1.24 0.42 8.58
C SER A 117 0.94 1.17 9.88
N THR A 118 0.01 0.67 10.70
CA THR A 118 -0.36 1.27 11.98
C THR A 118 0.80 1.36 12.98
N GLY A 119 1.82 0.52 12.84
CA GLY A 119 3.03 0.55 13.68
C GLY A 119 4.26 1.17 13.01
N ALA A 120 4.18 1.51 11.69
CA ALA A 120 5.28 2.08 10.92
C ALA A 120 4.73 2.96 9.79
N TYR A 121 4.43 4.20 10.09
CA TYR A 121 3.89 5.19 9.15
C TYR A 121 4.97 6.18 8.70
N PHE A 122 4.76 6.78 7.53
CA PHE A 122 5.66 7.83 7.03
C PHE A 122 5.46 9.12 7.82
N ASN A 123 6.56 9.82 8.13
CA ASN A 123 6.49 11.10 8.82
C ASN A 123 5.71 12.15 8.01
N ARG A 124 5.96 12.23 6.69
CA ARG A 124 5.28 13.17 5.78
C ARG A 124 5.18 12.61 4.37
N ILE A 125 4.13 13.01 3.67
CA ILE A 125 3.96 12.79 2.22
C ILE A 125 3.88 14.17 1.56
N PHE A 126 4.83 14.48 0.66
CA PHE A 126 4.82 15.70 -0.15
C PHE A 126 4.25 15.35 -1.53
N ALA A 127 3.04 15.82 -1.80
CA ALA A 127 2.35 15.61 -3.07
C ALA A 127 1.67 16.92 -3.49
N GLN A 128 1.59 17.19 -4.80
CA GLN A 128 0.88 18.35 -5.30
C GLN A 128 -0.63 18.20 -5.14
N ALA A 129 -1.15 16.99 -5.34
CA ALA A 129 -2.55 16.67 -5.20
C ALA A 129 -2.75 15.21 -4.78
N THR A 130 -3.86 14.94 -4.08
CA THR A 130 -4.34 13.60 -3.78
C THR A 130 -5.80 13.50 -4.18
N THR A 131 -6.22 12.33 -4.67
CA THR A 131 -7.61 12.03 -4.98
C THR A 131 -8.12 11.01 -3.98
N ALA A 132 -9.22 11.30 -3.32
CA ALA A 132 -9.87 10.41 -2.37
C ALA A 132 -11.14 9.79 -2.98
N LEU A 133 -11.44 8.54 -2.62
CA LEU A 133 -12.66 7.85 -3.04
C LEU A 133 -13.88 8.32 -2.24
N TYR A 134 -13.70 8.59 -0.96
CA TYR A 134 -14.74 9.05 -0.05
C TYR A 134 -14.72 10.57 0.10
N ALA A 135 -15.78 11.16 0.61
CA ALA A 135 -16.02 12.59 0.46
C ALA A 135 -16.08 13.38 1.79
N ASP A 136 -15.82 12.73 2.94
CA ASP A 136 -15.85 13.40 4.24
C ASP A 136 -14.49 13.40 4.94
N LEU A 137 -14.31 14.39 5.78
CA LEU A 137 -13.21 14.56 6.70
C LEU A 137 -13.75 14.32 8.10
N ALA A 138 -13.19 13.35 8.80
CA ALA A 138 -13.59 13.00 10.17
C ALA A 138 -12.44 13.10 11.16
N GLU A 139 -12.78 13.25 12.42
CA GLU A 139 -11.87 13.19 13.55
C GLU A 139 -12.35 12.15 14.55
N LEU A 140 -11.41 11.43 15.18
CA LEU A 140 -11.72 10.50 16.26
C LEU A 140 -11.91 11.27 17.57
N TYR A 141 -13.04 11.02 18.22
CA TYR A 141 -13.38 11.51 19.56
C TYR A 141 -13.68 10.34 20.49
N ALA A 142 -13.42 10.52 21.79
CA ALA A 142 -13.81 9.57 22.81
C ALA A 142 -15.32 9.65 23.05
N GLY A 143 -16.06 8.63 22.65
CA GLY A 143 -17.49 8.49 22.91
C GLY A 143 -17.79 7.88 24.29
N ASP A 144 -18.94 8.20 24.84
CA ASP A 144 -19.45 7.56 26.06
C ASP A 144 -20.15 6.23 25.80
N ASN A 145 -20.39 5.92 24.51
CA ASN A 145 -20.92 4.65 24.01
C ASN A 145 -20.49 4.45 22.55
N ASN A 146 -20.78 3.26 21.99
CA ASN A 146 -20.71 3.03 20.55
C ASN A 146 -21.94 3.61 19.86
N TYR A 147 -21.72 4.26 18.71
CA TYR A 147 -22.79 4.85 17.90
C TYR A 147 -22.69 4.36 16.45
N GLU A 148 -23.85 3.97 15.90
CA GLU A 148 -23.96 3.54 14.53
C GLU A 148 -23.66 4.70 13.54
N PRO A 149 -23.09 4.40 12.35
CA PRO A 149 -22.93 5.39 11.29
C PRO A 149 -24.23 6.16 10.99
N GLY A 150 -24.09 7.42 10.67
CA GLY A 150 -25.20 8.33 10.40
C GLY A 150 -25.85 8.94 11.64
N THR A 151 -25.43 8.57 12.85
CA THR A 151 -25.94 9.11 14.10
C THR A 151 -25.42 10.53 14.33
N VAL A 152 -26.31 11.45 14.67
CA VAL A 152 -26.00 12.84 15.03
C VAL A 152 -25.39 12.88 16.42
N ILE A 153 -24.24 13.53 16.56
CA ILE A 153 -23.39 13.55 17.76
C ILE A 153 -23.22 14.99 18.26
N SER A 154 -23.28 15.17 19.57
CA SER A 154 -23.02 16.43 20.27
C SER A 154 -21.81 16.31 21.19
N PHE A 155 -21.13 17.42 21.44
CA PHE A 155 -20.12 17.51 22.50
C PHE A 155 -20.78 17.41 23.88
N GLY A 156 -20.25 16.56 24.74
CA GLY A 156 -20.77 16.34 26.10
C GLY A 156 -20.93 14.86 26.45
N GLY A 157 -21.82 14.57 27.40
CA GLY A 157 -21.90 13.24 27.99
C GLY A 157 -20.83 13.00 29.04
N SER A 158 -20.47 11.76 29.33
CA SER A 158 -19.42 11.40 30.28
C SER A 158 -18.01 11.36 29.65
N LYS A 159 -17.92 11.53 28.33
CA LYS A 159 -16.68 11.60 27.55
C LYS A 159 -16.73 12.88 26.68
N GLU A 160 -15.93 12.92 25.60
CA GLU A 160 -15.87 14.10 24.71
C GLU A 160 -17.17 14.27 23.93
N VAL A 161 -17.75 13.16 23.44
CA VAL A 161 -18.94 13.16 22.61
C VAL A 161 -19.98 12.15 23.06
N THR A 162 -21.24 12.48 22.78
CA THR A 162 -22.42 11.66 23.07
C THR A 162 -23.44 11.79 21.94
N VAL A 163 -24.45 10.92 21.91
CA VAL A 163 -25.59 11.08 20.98
C VAL A 163 -26.32 12.39 21.24
N SER A 164 -26.66 13.14 20.16
CA SER A 164 -27.47 14.34 20.29
C SER A 164 -28.90 13.96 20.71
N VAL A 165 -29.34 14.42 21.88
CA VAL A 165 -30.67 14.11 22.45
C VAL A 165 -31.64 15.27 22.35
N LEU A 166 -31.17 16.48 22.05
CA LEU A 166 -31.99 17.69 22.02
C LEU A 166 -32.27 18.14 20.57
N PRO A 167 -33.51 18.44 20.21
CA PRO A 167 -33.80 19.13 18.97
C PRO A 167 -33.10 20.50 18.92
N GLY A 168 -32.44 20.80 17.79
CA GLY A 168 -31.74 22.07 17.60
C GLY A 168 -30.54 22.26 18.55
N ASP A 169 -29.90 21.19 19.00
CA ASP A 169 -28.74 21.25 19.93
C ASP A 169 -27.61 22.08 19.33
N VAL A 170 -27.22 23.15 20.02
CA VAL A 170 -26.13 24.05 19.62
C VAL A 170 -24.73 23.47 19.90
N ARG A 171 -24.66 22.35 20.62
CA ARG A 171 -23.40 21.64 20.90
C ARG A 171 -23.06 20.57 19.88
N ILE A 172 -23.65 20.65 18.70
CA ILE A 172 -23.43 19.68 17.63
C ILE A 172 -21.94 19.53 17.36
N ALA A 173 -21.46 18.29 17.39
CA ALA A 173 -20.10 17.89 17.00
C ALA A 173 -20.05 17.52 15.51
N GLY A 174 -21.04 16.76 15.04
CA GLY A 174 -21.11 16.26 13.67
C GLY A 174 -21.96 14.99 13.56
N ILE A 175 -21.59 14.13 12.62
CA ILE A 175 -22.29 12.87 12.31
C ILE A 175 -21.29 11.74 12.32
N VAL A 176 -21.67 10.57 12.83
CA VAL A 176 -20.81 9.37 12.79
C VAL A 176 -20.57 8.98 11.33
N SER A 177 -19.31 9.07 10.90
CA SER A 177 -18.88 8.69 9.55
C SER A 177 -18.83 7.17 9.37
N THR A 178 -19.05 6.71 8.15
CA THR A 178 -18.86 5.30 7.76
C THR A 178 -17.40 5.03 7.38
N ASN A 179 -16.92 5.76 6.35
CA ASN A 179 -15.57 5.61 5.79
C ASN A 179 -15.06 7.00 5.37
N PRO A 180 -14.40 7.74 6.25
CA PRO A 180 -13.90 9.06 5.90
C PRO A 180 -12.75 8.97 4.88
N SER A 181 -12.65 9.95 4.01
CA SER A 181 -11.51 10.08 3.10
C SER A 181 -10.25 10.55 3.82
N TYR A 182 -10.42 11.25 4.92
CA TYR A 182 -9.34 11.70 5.79
C TYR A 182 -9.77 11.57 7.24
N GLU A 183 -8.97 10.86 8.02
CA GLU A 183 -9.21 10.63 9.45
C GLU A 183 -8.14 11.32 10.28
N MET A 184 -8.57 12.24 11.13
CA MET A 184 -7.72 12.94 12.08
C MET A 184 -7.75 12.25 13.44
N ASN A 185 -6.72 12.54 14.26
CA ASN A 185 -6.58 11.99 15.61
C ASN A 185 -6.57 10.45 15.64
N ALA A 186 -6.03 9.82 14.58
CA ALA A 186 -6.01 8.35 14.42
C ALA A 186 -5.21 7.60 15.52
N GLY A 187 -4.48 8.31 16.35
CA GLY A 187 -3.78 7.77 17.53
C GLY A 187 -4.61 7.77 18.83
N LEU A 188 -5.88 8.19 18.78
CA LEU A 188 -6.74 8.23 19.96
C LEU A 188 -6.93 6.82 20.56
N VAL A 189 -6.64 6.69 21.85
CA VAL A 189 -6.91 5.49 22.64
C VAL A 189 -8.12 5.76 23.53
N ALA A 190 -9.25 5.14 23.21
CA ALA A 190 -10.51 5.27 23.95
C ALA A 190 -11.28 3.95 23.92
N ASP A 191 -12.18 3.73 24.88
CA ASP A 191 -13.06 2.55 24.91
C ASP A 191 -14.01 2.53 23.71
N HIS A 192 -14.49 3.71 23.30
CA HIS A 192 -15.41 3.92 22.19
C HIS A 192 -14.90 5.07 21.30
N PRO A 193 -13.92 4.80 20.38
CA PRO A 193 -13.47 5.83 19.43
C PRO A 193 -14.54 6.05 18.37
N ILE A 194 -15.06 7.26 18.25
CA ILE A 194 -16.12 7.65 17.32
C ILE A 194 -15.54 8.53 16.22
N LYS A 195 -15.72 8.12 14.95
CA LYS A 195 -15.36 8.92 13.77
C LYS A 195 -16.45 9.96 13.52
N VAL A 196 -16.23 11.19 13.92
CA VAL A 196 -17.19 12.27 13.70
C VAL A 196 -16.83 13.04 12.45
N ALA A 197 -17.68 12.99 11.44
CA ALA A 197 -17.55 13.80 10.23
C ALA A 197 -17.75 15.28 10.57
N LEU A 198 -16.76 16.09 10.26
CA LEU A 198 -16.73 17.54 10.49
C LEU A 198 -17.04 18.32 9.24
N GLN A 199 -16.79 17.72 8.06
CA GLN A 199 -17.02 18.34 6.76
C GLN A 199 -17.14 17.27 5.68
N GLY A 200 -17.99 17.54 4.69
CA GLY A 200 -18.14 16.71 3.51
C GLY A 200 -19.45 15.94 3.50
N ARG A 201 -19.56 14.95 2.63
CA ARG A 201 -20.79 14.22 2.33
C ARG A 201 -20.88 12.97 3.21
N VAL A 202 -21.97 12.83 3.98
CA VAL A 202 -22.16 11.76 4.97
C VAL A 202 -23.59 11.22 4.94
N PRO A 203 -23.80 9.90 4.84
CA PRO A 203 -25.11 9.29 5.11
C PRO A 203 -25.54 9.59 6.54
N THR A 204 -26.75 10.11 6.70
CA THR A 204 -27.26 10.68 7.96
C THR A 204 -28.64 10.14 8.28
N LYS A 205 -28.86 9.71 9.51
CA LYS A 205 -30.18 9.33 10.02
C LYS A 205 -31.06 10.56 10.10
N VAL A 206 -32.22 10.54 9.45
CA VAL A 206 -33.16 11.67 9.40
C VAL A 206 -34.57 11.26 9.81
N THR A 207 -35.36 12.24 10.21
CA THR A 207 -36.79 12.09 10.53
C THR A 207 -37.60 13.25 9.98
N GLY A 208 -38.86 12.96 9.59
CA GLY A 208 -39.77 13.94 9.02
C GLY A 208 -39.47 14.26 7.55
N THR A 209 -40.18 15.25 7.01
CA THR A 209 -40.01 15.68 5.62
C THR A 209 -38.78 16.57 5.47
N VAL A 210 -37.94 16.26 4.50
CA VAL A 210 -36.71 17.00 4.14
C VAL A 210 -36.74 17.29 2.65
N GLN A 211 -36.41 18.49 2.25
CA GLN A 211 -36.21 18.85 0.84
C GLN A 211 -34.71 19.03 0.57
N LYS A 212 -34.29 18.69 -0.63
CA LYS A 212 -32.92 18.94 -1.09
C LYS A 212 -32.56 20.42 -0.94
N GLY A 213 -31.45 20.69 -0.27
CA GLY A 213 -30.96 22.03 0.04
C GLY A 213 -31.39 22.56 1.41
N ASP A 214 -32.31 21.89 2.11
CA ASP A 214 -32.69 22.25 3.47
C ASP A 214 -31.53 22.30 4.43
N MET A 215 -31.54 23.24 5.36
CA MET A 215 -30.64 23.25 6.51
C MET A 215 -31.05 22.15 7.50
N MET A 216 -30.09 21.36 7.90
CA MET A 216 -30.28 20.22 8.78
C MET A 216 -29.78 20.53 10.18
N VAL A 217 -30.59 20.20 11.18
CA VAL A 217 -30.29 20.32 12.61
C VAL A 217 -30.55 19.00 13.31
N SER A 218 -30.10 18.86 14.56
CA SER A 218 -30.51 17.71 15.38
C SER A 218 -32.04 17.71 15.61
N ALA A 219 -32.66 16.55 15.38
CA ALA A 219 -34.05 16.26 15.80
C ALA A 219 -34.12 15.66 17.22
N GLY A 220 -32.96 15.40 17.83
CA GLY A 220 -32.81 14.57 19.02
C GLY A 220 -32.68 13.07 18.70
N ASN A 221 -32.32 12.29 19.70
CA ASN A 221 -32.15 10.82 19.60
C ASN A 221 -31.24 10.35 18.47
N GLY A 222 -30.23 11.16 18.11
CA GLY A 222 -29.25 10.84 17.06
C GLY A 222 -29.76 11.02 15.63
N TYR A 223 -30.91 11.63 15.42
CA TYR A 223 -31.48 11.93 14.09
C TYR A 223 -31.30 13.41 13.75
N ALA A 224 -31.31 13.71 12.46
CA ALA A 224 -31.40 15.07 11.94
C ALA A 224 -32.81 15.34 11.37
N CYS A 225 -33.20 16.60 11.29
CA CYS A 225 -34.39 17.06 10.58
C CYS A 225 -34.14 18.40 9.86
N SER A 226 -35.03 18.76 8.95
CA SER A 226 -35.07 20.07 8.29
C SER A 226 -35.44 21.17 9.27
N CYS A 227 -34.81 22.35 9.16
CA CYS A 227 -35.13 23.55 9.91
C CYS A 227 -34.94 24.80 9.06
N ALA A 228 -36.02 25.54 8.83
CA ALA A 228 -35.99 26.76 8.02
C ALA A 228 -35.30 27.96 8.70
N ALA A 229 -35.28 27.98 10.02
CA ALA A 229 -34.69 29.05 10.83
C ALA A 229 -33.87 28.46 12.01
N PRO A 230 -32.72 27.86 11.76
CA PRO A 230 -31.89 27.22 12.80
C PRO A 230 -31.26 28.25 13.73
N THR A 231 -31.09 27.87 14.98
CA THR A 231 -30.31 28.66 15.93
C THR A 231 -28.84 28.62 15.53
N PHE A 232 -28.12 29.72 15.72
CA PHE A 232 -26.67 29.76 15.48
C PHE A 232 -25.95 28.65 16.26
N GLY A 233 -25.10 27.88 15.56
CA GLY A 233 -24.36 26.76 16.15
C GLY A 233 -25.09 25.42 16.14
N SER A 234 -26.38 25.34 15.70
CA SER A 234 -27.14 24.08 15.65
C SER A 234 -27.10 23.40 14.29
N VAL A 235 -26.57 24.05 13.27
CA VAL A 235 -26.59 23.54 11.88
C VAL A 235 -25.54 22.45 11.69
N LEU A 236 -26.00 21.28 11.24
CA LEU A 236 -25.16 20.16 10.80
C LEU A 236 -24.61 20.38 9.38
N GLY A 237 -25.46 20.91 8.49
CA GLY A 237 -25.16 21.04 7.08
C GLY A 237 -26.42 21.19 6.24
N LYS A 238 -26.37 20.74 4.97
CA LYS A 238 -27.49 20.80 4.03
C LYS A 238 -27.80 19.43 3.43
N SER A 239 -29.10 19.16 3.23
CA SER A 239 -29.54 17.94 2.56
C SER A 239 -29.12 17.92 1.09
N LEU A 240 -28.70 16.76 0.60
CA LEU A 240 -28.48 16.49 -0.83
C LEU A 240 -29.65 15.77 -1.49
N GLU A 241 -30.60 15.27 -0.70
CA GLU A 241 -31.68 14.42 -1.14
C GLU A 241 -33.02 14.90 -0.55
N ASP A 242 -34.12 14.59 -1.26
CA ASP A 242 -35.47 14.69 -0.74
C ASP A 242 -35.80 13.47 0.09
N PHE A 243 -36.54 13.63 1.17
CA PHE A 243 -37.03 12.55 2.00
C PHE A 243 -38.38 12.87 2.55
N ASP A 244 -39.31 11.92 2.48
CA ASP A 244 -40.64 12.02 3.08
C ASP A 244 -40.98 10.74 3.78
N GLY A 245 -40.79 10.72 5.09
CA GLY A 245 -40.99 9.52 5.89
C GLY A 245 -40.79 9.75 7.39
N VAL A 246 -41.07 8.73 8.17
CA VAL A 246 -40.92 8.83 9.64
C VAL A 246 -39.45 8.82 10.02
N GLN A 247 -38.69 7.89 9.48
CA GLN A 247 -37.25 7.75 9.70
C GLN A 247 -36.58 7.15 8.47
N GLY A 248 -35.35 7.57 8.16
CA GLY A 248 -34.55 7.06 7.06
C GLY A 248 -33.11 7.49 7.14
N ILE A 249 -32.37 7.23 6.06
CA ILE A 249 -30.99 7.67 5.86
C ILE A 249 -30.90 8.38 4.53
N ILE A 250 -30.37 9.60 4.53
CA ILE A 250 -30.09 10.37 3.31
C ILE A 250 -28.68 10.95 3.37
N GLU A 251 -28.15 11.34 2.23
CA GLU A 251 -26.88 12.07 2.20
C GLU A 251 -27.07 13.55 2.52
N ILE A 252 -26.25 14.05 3.44
CA ILE A 252 -26.12 15.48 3.69
C ILE A 252 -24.68 15.93 3.51
N VAL A 253 -24.48 17.20 3.18
CA VAL A 253 -23.17 17.85 3.25
C VAL A 253 -23.02 18.47 4.62
N VAL A 254 -22.18 17.88 5.44
CA VAL A 254 -21.79 18.43 6.75
C VAL A 254 -20.87 19.62 6.53
N GLY A 255 -21.05 20.67 7.27
CA GLY A 255 -20.20 21.86 7.27
C GLY A 255 -20.77 22.91 8.19
N ARG A 256 -19.89 23.65 8.82
CA ARG A 256 -20.28 24.82 9.63
C ARG A 256 -20.64 25.95 8.68
N LEU A 257 -21.90 26.36 8.71
CA LEU A 257 -22.44 27.50 7.98
C LEU A 257 -22.51 28.71 8.89
#